data_d6196d7812f481b0b9d225b8d3c86ac7
#
_entry.id   d6196d7812f481b0b9d225b8d3c86ac7
#
_cell.length_a   1.000
_cell.length_b   1.000
_cell.length_c   1.000
_cell.angle_alpha   90.00
_cell.angle_beta   90.00
_cell.angle_gamma   90.00
#
_symmetry.space_group_name_H-M   'P 1'
#
loop_
_entity.id
_entity.type
_entity.pdbx_description
1 polymer ?
#
loop_
_entity_poly.entity_id
_entity_poly.type
_entity_poly.pdbx_seq_one_letter_code
_entity_poly.pdbx_strand_id
1 'polypeptide(L)'
;FVFCLFAASLQKTADSMCCALWTDSKKLFLLQLQKQEKRLNCVMFPVREVAAKGQSERHRTTQIQNGYSVVRDTCSEPHLKLTDPLDLNKGRRPMIKFTCDRQTFYTAITHVAKGVSQKSTIPALERLKLRLDHDNLELTGYDLEFGIQRSIEVESDCSGEFVILPRLLSEAVRRFSGNMVTMEVDDNYVVKLFCDATEFQISAMSSEEYPALPSLDLNVGMQIEQPVLNSMIRQTSYATSVSEAKPVLTGELFEVEGDTLHVAAIDGYRLAVRQEPISSAENYRFVVPKRMLLEVANMLHDDAEELCTISADRRHVVFEFNGYTVFSRLLEGEFHNYRSSIPASYETEITVDTSALTRCLERCSLLISGKYNAPVRCTFANGSLGVWCKTGIGEINDKIPVEISGKDVTIGFDNRFLLDAVRAADCDKVKIQLSGGNRVAKLVPPQGESFIFLLMPIQLRG
;
A
#
# COMPACT_ATOMS: atom_id res chain seq x y z
N PHE A 1 33.04 20.00 12.87
CA PHE A 1 32.69 21.45 13.06
C PHE A 1 31.18 21.75 12.88
N VAL A 2 30.42 20.92 12.19
CA VAL A 2 28.96 21.13 11.97
C VAL A 2 28.12 20.58 13.15
N PHE A 3 28.66 19.69 13.95
CA PHE A 3 27.94 19.10 15.11
C PHE A 3 28.01 19.95 16.39
N CYS A 4 28.94 20.88 16.50
CA CYS A 4 29.05 21.76 17.67
C CYS A 4 28.13 23.00 17.64
N LEU A 5 27.61 23.37 16.48
CA LEU A 5 26.70 24.53 16.36
C LEU A 5 25.23 24.20 16.64
N PHE A 6 24.84 22.90 16.59
CA PHE A 6 23.48 22.47 16.93
C PHE A 6 23.25 22.26 18.43
N ALA A 7 24.30 22.01 19.20
CA ALA A 7 24.20 21.84 20.66
C ALA A 7 24.07 23.19 21.40
N ALA A 8 24.59 24.28 20.85
CA ALA A 8 24.56 25.61 21.49
C ALA A 8 23.21 26.36 21.29
N SER A 9 22.39 25.94 20.30
CA SER A 9 21.06 26.55 20.05
C SER A 9 19.95 25.95 20.91
N LEU A 10 20.13 24.74 21.44
CA LEU A 10 19.12 24.06 22.29
C LEU A 10 19.25 24.40 23.78
N GLN A 11 20.33 25.05 24.20
CA GLN A 11 20.55 25.40 25.61
C GLN A 11 19.99 26.77 25.98
N LYS A 12 19.60 27.62 25.02
CA LYS A 12 19.04 28.94 25.24
C LYS A 12 17.51 29.01 25.30
N THR A 13 16.81 27.93 24.97
CA THR A 13 15.33 27.86 25.02
C THR A 13 14.77 27.03 26.17
N ALA A 14 15.64 26.50 27.05
CA ALA A 14 15.23 25.64 28.17
C ALA A 14 15.07 26.37 29.50
N ASP A 15 15.41 27.66 29.63
CA ASP A 15 15.40 28.39 30.89
C ASP A 15 14.13 29.24 31.14
N SER A 16 13.08 29.05 30.36
CA SER A 16 11.82 29.77 30.60
C SER A 16 10.62 28.89 30.34
N MET A 17 10.31 27.94 31.24
CA MET A 17 8.95 27.52 31.60
C MET A 17 8.95 26.37 32.60
N CYS A 18 8.62 26.72 33.82
CA CYS A 18 7.95 26.01 34.91
C CYS A 18 8.05 24.49 35.08
N CYS A 19 8.60 24.13 36.24
CA CYS A 19 8.39 22.93 37.05
C CYS A 19 6.94 22.41 37.05
N ALA A 20 6.74 21.20 36.62
CA ALA A 20 6.03 20.07 37.25
C ALA A 20 5.66 19.06 36.14
N LEU A 21 5.95 17.78 36.36
CA LEU A 21 5.66 16.63 35.53
C LEU A 21 6.72 16.26 34.45
N TRP A 22 7.98 16.08 34.87
CA TRP A 22 9.00 15.61 33.91
C TRP A 22 10.10 14.76 34.57
N THR A 23 9.74 13.63 35.19
CA THR A 23 10.73 12.73 35.82
C THR A 23 10.79 11.31 35.27
N ASP A 24 9.77 10.78 34.59
CA ASP A 24 9.78 9.37 34.17
C ASP A 24 10.14 9.15 32.70
N SER A 25 9.84 10.10 31.82
CA SER A 25 10.16 9.93 30.36
C SER A 25 11.65 10.13 30.03
N LYS A 26 12.38 10.94 30.80
CA LYS A 26 13.83 11.13 30.63
C LYS A 26 14.66 9.91 31.03
N LYS A 27 14.24 9.19 32.07
CA LYS A 27 14.93 7.95 32.48
C LYS A 27 14.78 6.82 31.46
N LEU A 28 13.63 6.73 30.81
CA LEU A 28 13.39 5.72 29.77
C LEU A 28 14.20 6.01 28.50
N PHE A 29 14.31 7.27 28.11
CA PHE A 29 15.07 7.69 26.92
C PHE A 29 16.59 7.54 27.09
N LEU A 30 17.13 7.85 28.29
CA LEU A 30 18.54 7.64 28.60
C LEU A 30 18.90 6.17 28.72
N LEU A 31 18.00 5.32 29.22
CA LEU A 31 18.19 3.86 29.24
C LEU A 31 18.15 3.23 27.84
N GLN A 32 17.39 3.79 26.90
CA GLN A 32 17.41 3.36 25.50
C GLN A 32 18.70 3.76 24.78
N LEU A 33 19.22 4.97 25.02
CA LEU A 33 20.49 5.42 24.44
C LEU A 33 21.69 4.63 24.99
N GLN A 34 21.73 4.29 26.28
CA GLN A 34 22.79 3.45 26.86
C GLN A 34 22.72 1.99 26.37
N LYS A 35 21.53 1.49 25.99
CA LYS A 35 21.41 0.18 25.34
C LYS A 35 21.88 0.19 23.88
N GLN A 36 21.78 1.29 23.19
CA GLN A 36 22.33 1.41 21.82
C GLN A 36 23.85 1.55 21.82
N GLU A 37 24.45 2.31 22.74
CA GLU A 37 25.92 2.40 22.87
C GLU A 37 26.55 1.04 23.21
N LYS A 38 25.93 0.22 24.07
CA LYS A 38 26.42 -1.15 24.35
C LYS A 38 26.31 -2.12 23.19
N ARG A 39 25.48 -1.86 22.17
CA ARG A 39 25.39 -2.67 20.94
C ARG A 39 26.42 -2.28 19.87
N LEU A 40 26.94 -1.06 19.91
CA LEU A 40 27.95 -0.55 18.96
C LEU A 40 29.39 -0.93 19.35
N ASN A 41 29.67 -1.30 20.61
CA ASN A 41 30.99 -1.67 21.07
C ASN A 41 31.32 -3.17 20.96
N CYS A 42 30.48 -3.99 20.33
CA CYS A 42 30.74 -5.43 20.16
C CYS A 42 31.23 -5.85 18.78
N VAL A 43 31.64 -4.94 17.91
CA VAL A 43 32.22 -5.28 16.60
C VAL A 43 33.52 -4.52 16.39
N MET A 44 34.53 -4.79 17.20
CA MET A 44 35.92 -4.54 16.89
C MET A 44 36.72 -5.79 17.16
N PHE A 45 37.17 -6.46 16.12
CA PHE A 45 38.11 -7.57 16.18
C PHE A 45 39.48 -7.07 16.61
N PRO A 46 40.19 -7.76 17.55
CA PRO A 46 41.54 -7.38 17.90
C PRO A 46 42.52 -7.88 16.84
N VAL A 47 43.25 -6.92 16.26
CA VAL A 47 44.48 -7.21 15.50
C VAL A 47 45.52 -7.72 16.49
N ARG A 48 45.91 -9.00 16.36
CA ARG A 48 47.02 -9.57 17.12
C ARG A 48 48.36 -9.09 16.51
N GLU A 49 49.06 -8.23 17.22
CA GLU A 49 50.51 -8.02 17.06
C GLU A 49 51.24 -9.31 17.40
N VAL A 50 52.00 -9.85 16.46
CA VAL A 50 52.98 -10.90 16.72
C VAL A 50 54.30 -10.21 17.01
N ALA A 51 54.64 -10.12 18.31
CA ALA A 51 55.96 -9.67 18.74
C ALA A 51 56.98 -10.80 18.51
N ALA A 52 57.96 -10.51 17.69
CA ALA A 52 59.14 -11.35 17.52
C ALA A 52 60.02 -11.30 18.75
N LYS A 53 60.26 -12.42 19.44
CA LYS A 53 61.36 -12.60 20.39
C LYS A 53 62.52 -13.22 19.65
N GLY A 54 63.60 -12.45 19.61
CA GLY A 54 64.89 -12.96 19.15
C GLY A 54 65.56 -13.89 20.15
N GLN A 55 66.26 -14.85 19.61
CA GLN A 55 67.44 -15.43 20.27
C GLN A 55 68.54 -15.64 19.24
N SER A 56 69.71 -15.12 19.63
CA SER A 56 70.99 -15.21 18.95
C SER A 56 71.57 -16.61 18.98
N GLU A 57 72.14 -17.06 17.89
CA GLU A 57 73.41 -17.83 18.00
C GLU A 57 74.24 -17.69 16.74
N ARG A 58 75.56 -17.68 17.02
CA ARG A 58 76.66 -17.24 16.16
C ARG A 58 77.25 -18.40 15.33
N HIS A 59 78.04 -18.00 14.33
CA HIS A 59 79.13 -18.71 13.62
C HIS A 59 78.70 -19.68 12.52
N ARG A 60 79.23 -19.58 11.30
CA ARG A 60 80.64 -19.50 10.83
C ARG A 60 80.66 -19.18 9.34
N THR A 61 81.56 -18.27 9.02
CA THR A 61 82.07 -17.96 7.69
C THR A 61 82.78 -19.18 7.08
N THR A 62 82.54 -19.45 5.79
CA THR A 62 83.55 -20.04 4.91
C THR A 62 83.32 -19.61 3.48
N GLN A 63 84.25 -18.87 2.94
CA GLN A 63 84.44 -18.60 1.51
C GLN A 63 84.83 -19.91 0.82
N ILE A 64 84.42 -20.13 -0.42
CA ILE A 64 85.27 -20.72 -1.49
C ILE A 64 84.75 -20.29 -2.85
N GLN A 65 85.68 -19.99 -3.70
CA GLN A 65 85.65 -19.41 -5.05
C GLN A 65 85.29 -20.42 -6.14
N ASN A 66 84.81 -19.82 -7.24
CA ASN A 66 85.07 -20.16 -8.67
C ASN A 66 84.82 -21.58 -9.19
N GLY A 67 83.98 -21.63 -10.22
CA GLY A 67 83.98 -22.73 -11.16
C GLY A 67 82.85 -22.62 -12.21
N TYR A 68 83.23 -22.04 -13.38
CA TYR A 68 82.34 -22.08 -14.58
C TYR A 68 82.25 -23.49 -15.10
N SER A 69 81.00 -23.91 -15.42
CA SER A 69 80.75 -24.82 -16.58
C SER A 69 79.39 -24.60 -17.13
N VAL A 70 79.38 -24.23 -18.40
CA VAL A 70 78.19 -24.06 -19.25
C VAL A 70 77.72 -25.46 -19.66
N VAL A 71 76.52 -25.81 -19.29
CA VAL A 71 75.75 -26.86 -19.98
C VAL A 71 74.46 -26.23 -20.47
N ARG A 72 74.34 -26.10 -21.77
CA ARG A 72 73.07 -25.80 -22.44
C ARG A 72 72.27 -27.06 -22.46
N ASP A 73 71.16 -27.08 -21.76
CA ASP A 73 70.08 -28.02 -22.07
C ASP A 73 68.81 -27.21 -22.25
N THR A 74 68.26 -27.39 -23.43
CA THR A 74 66.98 -26.91 -23.92
C THR A 74 65.86 -27.61 -23.12
N CYS A 75 65.18 -26.88 -22.22
CA CYS A 75 63.87 -27.25 -21.73
C CYS A 75 62.91 -26.12 -21.93
N SER A 76 61.93 -26.37 -22.76
CA SER A 76 60.76 -25.55 -23.02
C SER A 76 60.06 -25.25 -21.71
N GLU A 77 59.93 -23.98 -21.36
CA GLU A 77 59.06 -23.48 -20.28
C GLU A 77 57.61 -23.80 -20.60
N PRO A 78 56.85 -24.44 -19.72
CA PRO A 78 55.40 -24.42 -19.84
C PRO A 78 54.91 -23.03 -19.42
N HIS A 79 54.37 -22.25 -20.37
CA HIS A 79 53.55 -21.09 -20.08
C HIS A 79 52.44 -21.47 -19.10
N LEU A 80 52.61 -21.14 -17.83
CA LEU A 80 51.47 -21.03 -16.90
C LEU A 80 50.57 -19.91 -17.43
N LYS A 81 49.52 -20.29 -18.13
CA LYS A 81 48.38 -19.37 -18.33
C LYS A 81 47.84 -19.08 -16.94
N LEU A 82 47.92 -17.82 -16.52
CA LEU A 82 47.05 -17.31 -15.45
C LEU A 82 45.64 -17.54 -15.94
N THR A 83 44.96 -18.53 -15.37
CA THR A 83 43.52 -18.69 -15.52
C THR A 83 42.88 -17.53 -14.78
N ASP A 84 42.12 -16.72 -15.51
CA ASP A 84 41.29 -15.66 -14.95
C ASP A 84 40.47 -16.20 -13.78
N PRO A 85 40.36 -15.48 -12.66
CA PRO A 85 39.57 -15.90 -11.48
C PRO A 85 38.05 -15.93 -11.75
N LEU A 86 37.62 -15.61 -12.97
CA LEU A 86 36.21 -15.51 -13.36
C LEU A 86 35.61 -16.77 -13.99
N ASP A 87 36.37 -17.86 -14.13
CA ASP A 87 35.93 -19.03 -14.91
C ASP A 87 35.49 -20.25 -14.06
N LEU A 88 35.30 -20.07 -12.75
CA LEU A 88 34.80 -21.14 -11.85
C LEU A 88 33.27 -21.40 -11.98
N ASN A 89 32.56 -20.64 -12.81
CA ASN A 89 31.10 -20.77 -12.96
C ASN A 89 30.65 -21.30 -14.34
N LYS A 90 31.57 -21.74 -15.19
CA LYS A 90 31.21 -22.39 -16.47
C LYS A 90 30.92 -23.88 -16.25
N GLY A 91 29.66 -24.21 -15.92
CA GLY A 91 29.22 -25.61 -15.91
C GLY A 91 28.00 -25.98 -15.12
N ARG A 92 27.49 -25.12 -14.25
CA ARG A 92 26.19 -25.39 -13.60
C ARG A 92 25.07 -24.82 -14.48
N ARG A 93 24.18 -25.67 -14.94
CA ARG A 93 22.94 -25.20 -15.58
C ARG A 93 22.12 -24.48 -14.50
N PRO A 94 21.52 -23.31 -14.81
CA PRO A 94 20.62 -22.67 -13.86
C PRO A 94 19.48 -23.64 -13.56
N MET A 95 19.07 -23.71 -12.29
CA MET A 95 17.96 -24.57 -11.85
C MET A 95 16.62 -24.01 -12.38
N ILE A 96 16.51 -22.70 -12.45
CA ILE A 96 15.34 -21.96 -12.98
C ILE A 96 15.86 -20.92 -13.96
N LYS A 97 15.25 -20.86 -15.15
CA LYS A 97 15.56 -19.84 -16.16
C LYS A 97 14.29 -19.49 -16.93
N PHE A 98 14.02 -18.19 -17.09
CA PHE A 98 12.95 -17.70 -17.94
C PHE A 98 13.30 -16.33 -18.54
N THR A 99 12.61 -15.98 -19.62
CA THR A 99 12.68 -14.66 -20.27
C THR A 99 11.26 -14.11 -20.45
N CYS A 100 11.06 -12.83 -20.17
CA CYS A 100 9.76 -12.20 -20.29
C CYS A 100 9.85 -10.72 -20.66
N ASP A 101 8.71 -10.13 -21.04
CA ASP A 101 8.60 -8.68 -21.24
C ASP A 101 8.83 -7.92 -19.93
N ARG A 102 9.72 -6.95 -19.98
CA ARG A 102 10.14 -6.17 -18.82
C ARG A 102 8.98 -5.40 -18.19
N GLN A 103 8.11 -4.80 -19.00
CA GLN A 103 7.03 -3.95 -18.48
C GLN A 103 5.94 -4.78 -17.82
N THR A 104 5.55 -5.89 -18.43
CA THR A 104 4.61 -6.88 -17.87
C THR A 104 5.12 -7.42 -16.54
N PHE A 105 6.41 -7.80 -16.49
CA PHE A 105 7.04 -8.30 -15.27
C PHE A 105 7.11 -7.24 -14.16
N TYR A 106 7.52 -6.00 -14.50
CA TYR A 106 7.56 -4.88 -13.56
C TYR A 106 6.18 -4.58 -12.97
N THR A 107 5.14 -4.54 -13.80
CA THR A 107 3.76 -4.29 -13.37
C THR A 107 3.27 -5.40 -12.44
N ALA A 108 3.50 -6.67 -12.80
CA ALA A 108 3.15 -7.82 -11.96
C ALA A 108 3.85 -7.76 -10.59
N ILE A 109 5.17 -7.52 -10.55
CA ILE A 109 5.92 -7.37 -9.29
C ILE A 109 5.35 -6.23 -8.44
N THR A 110 5.07 -5.08 -9.05
CA THR A 110 4.64 -3.87 -8.32
C THR A 110 3.27 -4.08 -7.68
N HIS A 111 2.34 -4.72 -8.37
CA HIS A 111 1.01 -5.01 -7.86
C HIS A 111 1.06 -6.12 -6.80
N VAL A 112 1.71 -7.24 -7.10
CA VAL A 112 1.76 -8.39 -6.19
C VAL A 112 2.55 -8.08 -4.90
N ALA A 113 3.55 -7.20 -4.97
CA ALA A 113 4.29 -6.72 -3.80
C ALA A 113 3.41 -6.01 -2.74
N LYS A 114 2.22 -5.55 -3.10
CA LYS A 114 1.25 -4.96 -2.16
C LYS A 114 0.65 -5.98 -1.18
N GLY A 115 0.62 -7.26 -1.59
CA GLY A 115 0.23 -8.38 -0.73
C GLY A 115 1.34 -8.84 0.22
N VAL A 116 2.60 -8.44 0.01
CA VAL A 116 3.73 -8.87 0.84
C VAL A 116 3.72 -8.18 2.20
N SER A 117 3.96 -8.92 3.26
CA SER A 117 4.08 -8.37 4.62
C SER A 117 5.28 -7.44 4.73
N GLN A 118 5.10 -6.27 5.35
CA GLN A 118 6.23 -5.36 5.64
C GLN A 118 7.06 -5.80 6.84
N LYS A 119 6.47 -6.56 7.75
CA LYS A 119 7.11 -7.09 8.95
C LYS A 119 6.36 -8.33 9.40
N SER A 120 7.04 -9.47 9.39
CA SER A 120 6.49 -10.76 9.78
C SER A 120 7.42 -11.52 10.70
N THR A 121 6.86 -12.42 11.51
CA THR A 121 7.64 -13.43 12.25
C THR A 121 8.13 -14.55 11.34
N ILE A 122 7.55 -14.71 10.16
CA ILE A 122 7.92 -15.64 9.10
C ILE A 122 8.68 -14.87 8.02
N PRO A 123 10.01 -14.97 7.89
CA PRO A 123 10.80 -14.17 6.95
C PRO A 123 10.41 -14.36 5.48
N ALA A 124 9.86 -15.52 5.12
CA ALA A 124 9.38 -15.80 3.77
C ALA A 124 8.24 -14.88 3.35
N LEU A 125 7.36 -14.45 4.27
CA LEU A 125 6.24 -13.55 4.00
C LEU A 125 6.64 -12.08 3.75
N GLU A 126 7.88 -11.70 4.06
CA GLU A 126 8.45 -10.40 3.67
C GLU A 126 8.98 -10.42 2.23
N ARG A 127 8.73 -11.49 1.50
CA ARG A 127 9.25 -11.77 0.16
C ARG A 127 8.12 -12.10 -0.80
N LEU A 128 8.39 -11.85 -2.07
CA LEU A 128 7.56 -12.26 -3.18
C LEU A 128 7.91 -13.71 -3.54
N LYS A 129 6.91 -14.60 -3.60
CA LYS A 129 7.10 -15.96 -4.11
C LYS A 129 6.95 -15.93 -5.63
N LEU A 130 7.90 -16.55 -6.33
CA LEU A 130 7.85 -16.84 -7.74
C LEU A 130 7.82 -18.35 -7.92
N ARG A 131 6.84 -18.82 -8.67
CA ARG A 131 6.71 -20.23 -9.08
C ARG A 131 6.65 -20.27 -10.60
N LEU A 132 7.64 -20.91 -11.18
CA LEU A 132 7.72 -21.18 -12.60
C LEU A 132 7.22 -22.58 -12.89
N ASP A 133 6.30 -22.70 -13.83
CA ASP A 133 5.84 -23.98 -14.37
C ASP A 133 5.82 -23.88 -15.89
N HIS A 134 6.95 -24.29 -16.50
CA HIS A 134 7.20 -24.16 -17.93
C HIS A 134 7.07 -22.71 -18.41
N ASP A 135 6.10 -22.40 -19.23
CA ASP A 135 5.83 -21.08 -19.82
C ASP A 135 4.99 -20.14 -18.92
N ASN A 136 4.60 -20.60 -17.75
CA ASN A 136 3.79 -19.82 -16.81
C ASN A 136 4.58 -19.45 -15.55
N LEU A 137 4.73 -18.15 -15.31
CA LEU A 137 5.33 -17.62 -14.09
C LEU A 137 4.24 -17.04 -13.19
N GLU A 138 4.03 -17.66 -12.05
CA GLU A 138 3.12 -17.21 -11.01
C GLU A 138 3.89 -16.41 -9.95
N LEU A 139 3.45 -15.18 -9.70
CA LEU A 139 3.94 -14.32 -8.63
C LEU A 139 2.89 -14.30 -7.51
N THR A 140 3.32 -14.51 -6.25
CA THR A 140 2.42 -14.48 -5.08
C THR A 140 3.00 -13.59 -3.99
N GLY A 141 2.22 -12.63 -3.52
CA GLY A 141 2.45 -11.85 -2.31
C GLY A 141 1.36 -12.16 -1.28
N TYR A 142 1.73 -12.47 -0.03
CA TYR A 142 0.79 -12.89 1.00
C TYR A 142 1.23 -12.45 2.39
N ASP A 143 0.30 -11.98 3.22
CA ASP A 143 0.57 -11.54 4.60
C ASP A 143 -0.25 -12.31 5.67
N LEU A 144 -0.86 -13.44 5.31
CA LEU A 144 -1.78 -14.31 6.07
C LEU A 144 -3.23 -13.82 6.13
N GLU A 145 -3.50 -12.56 5.84
CA GLU A 145 -4.85 -11.99 5.82
C GLU A 145 -5.26 -11.54 4.42
N PHE A 146 -4.30 -11.08 3.66
CA PHE A 146 -4.45 -10.53 2.33
C PHE A 146 -3.37 -11.05 1.39
N GLY A 147 -3.75 -11.39 0.17
CA GLY A 147 -2.80 -11.84 -0.84
C GLY A 147 -3.20 -11.43 -2.24
N ILE A 148 -2.18 -11.27 -3.08
CA ILE A 148 -2.31 -11.01 -4.51
C ILE A 148 -1.48 -12.04 -5.24
N GLN A 149 -2.07 -12.65 -6.26
CA GLN A 149 -1.44 -13.58 -7.17
C GLN A 149 -1.61 -13.08 -8.60
N ARG A 150 -0.60 -13.29 -9.43
CA ARG A 150 -0.61 -12.96 -10.85
C ARG A 150 0.17 -13.99 -11.62
N SER A 151 -0.43 -14.52 -12.68
CA SER A 151 0.25 -15.36 -13.68
C SER A 151 0.61 -14.53 -14.90
N ILE A 152 1.82 -14.72 -15.42
CA ILE A 152 2.29 -14.13 -16.67
C ILE A 152 2.94 -15.19 -17.53
N GLU A 153 2.79 -15.06 -18.86
CA GLU A 153 3.47 -15.91 -19.82
C GLU A 153 4.95 -15.54 -19.93
N VAL A 154 5.81 -16.54 -19.97
CA VAL A 154 7.26 -16.39 -20.06
C VAL A 154 7.84 -17.44 -21.01
N GLU A 155 9.02 -17.19 -21.54
CA GLU A 155 9.75 -18.18 -22.35
C GLU A 155 10.62 -19.02 -21.40
N SER A 156 10.24 -20.30 -21.18
CA SER A 156 10.99 -21.22 -20.34
C SER A 156 10.61 -22.68 -20.58
N ASP A 157 11.57 -23.58 -20.36
CA ASP A 157 11.36 -25.04 -20.31
C ASP A 157 11.59 -25.58 -18.87
N CYS A 158 11.76 -24.69 -17.89
CA CYS A 158 12.11 -25.05 -16.51
C CYS A 158 10.89 -25.02 -15.61
N SER A 159 11.02 -25.63 -14.44
CA SER A 159 10.04 -25.51 -13.35
C SER A 159 10.78 -25.35 -12.02
N GLY A 160 10.21 -24.59 -11.09
CA GLY A 160 10.77 -24.41 -9.77
C GLY A 160 10.16 -23.22 -9.04
N GLU A 161 10.52 -23.05 -7.76
CA GLU A 161 10.00 -21.95 -6.96
C GLU A 161 11.03 -21.41 -5.98
N PHE A 162 10.91 -20.13 -5.67
CA PHE A 162 11.78 -19.41 -4.72
C PHE A 162 11.10 -18.14 -4.22
N VAL A 163 11.69 -17.51 -3.20
CA VAL A 163 11.21 -16.22 -2.68
C VAL A 163 12.30 -15.16 -2.74
N ILE A 164 11.92 -13.93 -3.12
CA ILE A 164 12.85 -12.83 -3.36
C ILE A 164 12.31 -11.51 -2.78
N LEU A 165 13.20 -10.58 -2.40
CA LEU A 165 12.82 -9.27 -1.91
C LEU A 165 12.17 -8.42 -3.03
N PRO A 166 10.86 -8.07 -2.92
CA PRO A 166 10.14 -7.40 -4.00
C PRO A 166 10.71 -6.02 -4.32
N ARG A 167 11.16 -5.29 -3.31
CA ARG A 167 11.71 -3.94 -3.50
C ARG A 167 12.96 -3.92 -4.38
N LEU A 168 13.90 -4.86 -4.13
CA LEU A 168 15.13 -4.92 -4.93
C LEU A 168 14.84 -5.39 -6.35
N LEU A 169 13.96 -6.39 -6.50
CA LEU A 169 13.56 -6.90 -7.80
C LEU A 169 12.85 -5.82 -8.64
N SER A 170 11.85 -5.14 -8.08
CA SER A 170 11.12 -4.09 -8.80
C SER A 170 12.01 -2.92 -9.20
N GLU A 171 12.92 -2.48 -8.31
CA GLU A 171 13.85 -1.37 -8.61
C GLU A 171 14.89 -1.75 -9.68
N ALA A 172 15.35 -3.01 -9.70
CA ALA A 172 16.26 -3.49 -10.74
C ALA A 172 15.55 -3.52 -12.11
N VAL A 173 14.38 -4.18 -12.18
CA VAL A 173 13.61 -4.32 -13.43
C VAL A 173 13.14 -2.95 -13.96
N ARG A 174 12.76 -2.03 -13.07
CA ARG A 174 12.36 -0.66 -13.44
C ARG A 174 13.47 0.12 -14.14
N ARG A 175 14.73 -0.11 -13.76
CA ARG A 175 15.89 0.65 -14.25
C ARG A 175 16.56 0.04 -15.46
N PHE A 176 16.14 -1.13 -15.91
CA PHE A 176 16.63 -1.72 -17.14
C PHE A 176 16.14 -0.91 -18.36
N SER A 177 16.98 -0.83 -19.38
CA SER A 177 16.71 -0.05 -20.60
C SER A 177 16.04 -0.89 -21.70
N GLY A 178 16.29 -2.20 -21.72
CA GLY A 178 15.75 -3.12 -22.73
C GLY A 178 14.29 -3.51 -22.45
N ASN A 179 13.70 -4.18 -23.42
CA ASN A 179 12.31 -4.63 -23.36
C ASN A 179 12.16 -6.03 -22.78
N MET A 180 13.19 -6.86 -22.85
CA MET A 180 13.18 -8.24 -22.38
C MET A 180 14.09 -8.40 -21.17
N VAL A 181 13.65 -9.18 -20.19
CA VAL A 181 14.44 -9.53 -19.01
C VAL A 181 14.55 -11.04 -18.92
N THR A 182 15.78 -11.53 -18.82
CA THR A 182 16.07 -12.94 -18.53
C THR A 182 16.45 -13.06 -17.05
N MET A 183 15.84 -13.99 -16.35
CA MET A 183 16.17 -14.36 -14.97
C MET A 183 16.75 -15.77 -14.92
N GLU A 184 17.85 -15.95 -14.21
CA GLU A 184 18.47 -17.24 -13.91
C GLU A 184 18.65 -17.39 -12.41
N VAL A 185 18.32 -18.57 -11.88
CA VAL A 185 18.48 -18.88 -10.45
C VAL A 185 19.31 -20.16 -10.32
N ASP A 186 20.33 -20.12 -9.46
CA ASP A 186 21.19 -21.28 -9.19
C ASP A 186 20.73 -22.07 -7.95
N ASP A 187 21.40 -23.21 -7.69
CA ASP A 187 21.12 -24.09 -6.54
C ASP A 187 21.35 -23.42 -5.16
N ASN A 188 21.99 -22.26 -5.13
CA ASN A 188 22.23 -21.48 -3.90
C ASN A 188 21.27 -20.31 -3.78
N TYR A 189 20.21 -20.26 -4.58
CA TYR A 189 19.25 -19.15 -4.66
C TYR A 189 19.90 -17.80 -5.01
N VAL A 190 20.96 -17.81 -5.81
CA VAL A 190 21.52 -16.60 -6.40
C VAL A 190 20.78 -16.32 -7.70
N VAL A 191 20.04 -15.21 -7.73
CA VAL A 191 19.27 -14.75 -8.87
C VAL A 191 20.12 -13.80 -9.69
N LYS A 192 20.28 -14.09 -10.98
CA LYS A 192 20.89 -13.20 -11.97
C LYS A 192 19.81 -12.67 -12.91
N LEU A 193 19.78 -11.38 -13.10
CA LEU A 193 18.90 -10.69 -14.03
C LEU A 193 19.73 -10.13 -15.17
N PHE A 194 19.35 -10.43 -16.37
CA PHE A 194 20.00 -9.94 -17.60
C PHE A 194 19.01 -9.08 -18.38
N CYS A 195 19.47 -7.92 -18.81
CA CYS A 195 18.75 -7.05 -19.73
C CYS A 195 19.78 -6.30 -20.58
N ASP A 196 19.78 -6.53 -21.90
CA ASP A 196 20.83 -6.06 -22.79
C ASP A 196 22.25 -6.39 -22.27
N ALA A 197 23.09 -5.39 -22.07
CA ALA A 197 24.44 -5.54 -21.52
C ALA A 197 24.51 -5.50 -20.00
N THR A 198 23.38 -5.34 -19.31
CA THR A 198 23.34 -5.22 -17.85
C THR A 198 23.11 -6.57 -17.20
N GLU A 199 23.98 -6.94 -16.25
CA GLU A 199 23.82 -8.07 -15.36
C GLU A 199 23.60 -7.52 -13.92
N PHE A 200 22.58 -8.00 -13.24
CA PHE A 200 22.27 -7.64 -11.85
C PHE A 200 22.05 -8.90 -11.02
N GLN A 201 22.67 -8.97 -9.85
CA GLN A 201 22.60 -10.15 -8.99
C GLN A 201 21.89 -9.83 -7.67
N ILE A 202 20.95 -10.68 -7.27
CA ILE A 202 20.16 -10.58 -6.02
C ILE A 202 20.18 -11.95 -5.33
N SER A 203 20.26 -11.96 -3.99
CA SER A 203 20.06 -13.19 -3.23
C SER A 203 18.57 -13.45 -3.00
N ALA A 204 18.14 -14.67 -3.29
CA ALA A 204 16.81 -15.19 -2.98
C ALA A 204 16.88 -16.21 -1.83
N MET A 205 15.80 -16.91 -1.55
CA MET A 205 15.70 -17.96 -0.53
C MET A 205 14.78 -19.09 -1.02
N SER A 206 14.85 -20.25 -0.37
CA SER A 206 13.88 -21.33 -0.55
C SER A 206 12.47 -20.86 -0.21
N SER A 207 11.49 -21.40 -0.93
CA SER A 207 10.05 -21.19 -0.71
C SER A 207 9.44 -22.16 0.31
N GLU A 208 10.21 -23.10 0.88
CA GLU A 208 9.69 -24.17 1.78
C GLU A 208 8.93 -23.61 3.01
N GLU A 209 9.39 -22.48 3.55
CA GLU A 209 8.73 -21.82 4.69
C GLU A 209 7.58 -20.90 4.28
N TYR A 210 7.29 -20.76 2.97
CA TYR A 210 6.20 -19.90 2.51
C TYR A 210 4.87 -20.60 2.74
N PRO A 211 3.94 -20.00 3.52
CA PRO A 211 2.66 -20.63 3.81
C PRO A 211 1.85 -20.89 2.55
N ALA A 212 1.15 -22.01 2.51
CA ALA A 212 0.18 -22.26 1.46
C ALA A 212 -0.96 -21.25 1.54
N LEU A 213 -1.45 -20.83 0.38
CA LEU A 213 -2.66 -20.02 0.30
C LEU A 213 -3.85 -20.82 0.84
N PRO A 214 -4.86 -20.15 1.46
CA PRO A 214 -6.05 -20.85 1.94
C PRO A 214 -6.74 -21.54 0.77
N SER A 215 -7.17 -22.78 0.98
CA SER A 215 -8.10 -23.47 0.07
C SER A 215 -9.47 -22.83 0.23
N LEU A 216 -10.00 -22.26 -0.84
CA LEU A 216 -11.27 -21.56 -0.83
C LEU A 216 -12.35 -22.45 -1.40
N ASP A 217 -13.40 -22.67 -0.62
CA ASP A 217 -14.64 -23.34 -1.10
C ASP A 217 -15.55 -22.29 -1.78
N LEU A 218 -15.11 -21.81 -2.93
CA LEU A 218 -15.83 -20.80 -3.70
C LEU A 218 -16.99 -21.46 -4.45
N ASN A 219 -18.15 -21.47 -3.83
CA ASN A 219 -19.30 -22.13 -4.44
C ASN A 219 -20.09 -21.27 -5.43
N VAL A 220 -19.98 -19.92 -5.33
CA VAL A 220 -20.74 -19.01 -6.20
C VAL A 220 -20.00 -17.70 -6.35
N GLY A 221 -19.96 -17.19 -7.59
CA GLY A 221 -19.39 -15.90 -7.93
C GLY A 221 -20.44 -14.98 -8.54
N MET A 222 -20.30 -13.68 -8.31
CA MET A 222 -20.97 -12.62 -9.06
C MET A 222 -19.99 -11.99 -10.03
N GLN A 223 -20.48 -11.51 -11.16
CA GLN A 223 -19.70 -10.78 -12.13
C GLN A 223 -20.18 -9.33 -12.21
N ILE A 224 -19.22 -8.42 -12.29
CA ILE A 224 -19.46 -6.99 -12.39
C ILE A 224 -18.43 -6.37 -13.31
N GLU A 225 -18.81 -5.36 -14.08
CA GLU A 225 -17.91 -4.57 -14.91
C GLU A 225 -16.86 -3.88 -14.04
N GLN A 226 -15.60 -3.91 -14.46
CA GLN A 226 -14.49 -3.35 -13.68
C GLN A 226 -14.65 -1.85 -13.38
N PRO A 227 -15.05 -0.98 -14.33
CA PRO A 227 -15.29 0.44 -14.03
C PRO A 227 -16.40 0.67 -13.01
N VAL A 228 -17.45 -0.14 -13.06
CA VAL A 228 -18.57 -0.06 -12.10
C VAL A 228 -18.09 -0.42 -10.70
N LEU A 229 -17.39 -1.54 -10.54
CA LEU A 229 -16.82 -1.94 -9.25
C LEU A 229 -15.83 -0.89 -8.71
N ASN A 230 -14.96 -0.33 -9.58
CA ASN A 230 -14.03 0.73 -9.22
C ASN A 230 -14.78 1.97 -8.69
N SER A 231 -15.82 2.40 -9.41
CA SER A 231 -16.67 3.51 -8.99
C SER A 231 -17.35 3.22 -7.64
N MET A 232 -17.92 2.02 -7.44
CA MET A 232 -18.56 1.63 -6.19
C MET A 232 -17.61 1.72 -5.00
N ILE A 233 -16.41 1.14 -5.12
CA ILE A 233 -15.37 1.17 -4.07
C ILE A 233 -14.96 2.63 -3.77
N ARG A 234 -14.65 3.43 -4.79
CA ARG A 234 -14.21 4.82 -4.61
C ARG A 234 -15.28 5.70 -3.97
N GLN A 235 -16.55 5.46 -4.30
CA GLN A 235 -17.67 6.22 -3.75
C GLN A 235 -18.05 5.83 -2.32
N THR A 236 -17.54 4.73 -1.79
CA THR A 236 -17.88 4.27 -0.44
C THR A 236 -16.70 4.22 0.53
N SER A 237 -15.48 3.92 0.05
CA SER A 237 -14.27 3.76 0.88
C SER A 237 -13.98 4.93 1.82
N TYR A 238 -14.32 6.16 1.44
CA TYR A 238 -14.04 7.34 2.27
C TYR A 238 -14.81 7.34 3.58
N ALA A 239 -15.97 6.64 3.64
CA ALA A 239 -16.85 6.59 4.79
C ALA A 239 -16.54 5.45 5.77
N THR A 240 -15.53 4.61 5.52
CA THR A 240 -15.10 3.58 6.48
C THR A 240 -14.48 4.19 7.73
N SER A 241 -14.64 3.51 8.87
CA SER A 241 -14.03 3.91 10.13
C SER A 241 -12.51 3.74 10.10
N VAL A 242 -11.79 4.68 10.74
CA VAL A 242 -10.36 4.52 11.03
C VAL A 242 -10.13 3.92 12.42
N SER A 243 -11.18 3.76 13.22
CA SER A 243 -11.11 3.22 14.57
C SER A 243 -11.26 1.71 14.57
N GLU A 244 -10.31 1.00 15.15
CA GLU A 244 -10.34 -0.45 15.34
C GLU A 244 -11.24 -0.93 16.49
N ALA A 245 -11.89 0.00 17.19
CA ALA A 245 -12.83 -0.35 18.28
C ALA A 245 -14.02 -1.22 17.81
N LYS A 246 -14.38 -1.07 16.53
CA LYS A 246 -15.34 -1.93 15.82
C LYS A 246 -14.73 -2.32 14.48
N PRO A 247 -13.95 -3.40 14.40
CA PRO A 247 -13.22 -3.78 13.20
C PRO A 247 -14.10 -3.90 11.95
N VAL A 248 -15.31 -4.40 12.10
CA VAL A 248 -16.27 -4.54 10.98
C VAL A 248 -16.58 -3.23 10.26
N LEU A 249 -16.42 -2.06 10.92
CA LEU A 249 -16.64 -0.74 10.31
C LEU A 249 -15.38 -0.20 9.60
N THR A 250 -14.23 -0.87 9.68
CA THR A 250 -13.02 -0.51 8.94
C THR A 250 -13.03 -1.04 7.50
N GLY A 251 -14.06 -1.79 7.12
CA GLY A 251 -14.30 -2.31 5.80
C GLY A 251 -15.60 -1.81 5.20
N GLU A 252 -15.92 -2.33 4.03
CA GLU A 252 -17.13 -2.04 3.28
C GLU A 252 -18.01 -3.29 3.24
N LEU A 253 -19.29 -3.12 3.52
CA LEU A 253 -20.30 -4.16 3.38
C LEU A 253 -20.62 -4.33 1.90
N PHE A 254 -20.52 -5.56 1.41
CA PHE A 254 -21.09 -6.03 0.15
C PHE A 254 -22.36 -6.82 0.47
N GLU A 255 -23.48 -6.40 -0.08
CA GLU A 255 -24.77 -7.00 0.17
C GLU A 255 -25.52 -7.15 -1.14
N VAL A 256 -25.82 -8.38 -1.52
CA VAL A 256 -26.63 -8.72 -2.69
C VAL A 256 -28.03 -9.06 -2.23
N GLU A 257 -29.02 -8.34 -2.73
CA GLU A 257 -30.43 -8.60 -2.54
C GLU A 257 -31.14 -8.68 -3.90
N GLY A 258 -31.58 -9.87 -4.28
CA GLY A 258 -32.15 -10.09 -5.62
C GLY A 258 -31.12 -9.72 -6.71
N ASP A 259 -31.49 -8.80 -7.59
CA ASP A 259 -30.68 -8.38 -8.73
C ASP A 259 -29.87 -7.10 -8.44
N THR A 260 -29.63 -6.76 -7.18
CA THR A 260 -28.93 -5.51 -6.82
C THR A 260 -27.79 -5.77 -5.84
N LEU A 261 -26.60 -5.28 -6.19
CA LEU A 261 -25.45 -5.19 -5.30
C LEU A 261 -25.48 -3.84 -4.59
N HIS A 262 -25.45 -3.86 -3.27
CA HIS A 262 -25.22 -2.70 -2.43
C HIS A 262 -23.83 -2.76 -1.83
N VAL A 263 -23.05 -1.68 -1.95
CA VAL A 263 -21.79 -1.49 -1.23
C VAL A 263 -21.99 -0.35 -0.24
N ALA A 264 -21.72 -0.60 1.04
CA ALA A 264 -21.95 0.39 2.10
C ALA A 264 -20.77 0.52 3.06
N ALA A 265 -20.48 1.76 3.47
CA ALA A 265 -19.47 2.08 4.47
C ALA A 265 -20.00 3.12 5.48
N ILE A 266 -19.64 2.98 6.76
CA ILE A 266 -20.12 3.86 7.84
C ILE A 266 -19.04 4.00 8.92
N ASP A 267 -18.88 5.23 9.46
CA ASP A 267 -17.98 5.51 10.59
C ASP A 267 -18.68 6.09 11.83
N GLY A 268 -20.03 6.19 11.78
CA GLY A 268 -20.85 6.77 12.85
C GLY A 268 -21.16 8.26 12.68
N TYR A 269 -20.45 8.98 11.80
CA TYR A 269 -20.69 10.38 11.45
C TYR A 269 -21.17 10.56 10.01
N ARG A 270 -20.86 9.61 9.16
CA ARG A 270 -21.21 9.57 7.76
C ARG A 270 -21.49 8.13 7.31
N LEU A 271 -22.31 8.00 6.30
CA LEU A 271 -22.62 6.75 5.63
C LEU A 271 -22.52 6.98 4.12
N ALA A 272 -21.91 6.06 3.42
CA ALA A 272 -21.96 6.00 1.96
C ALA A 272 -22.56 4.66 1.54
N VAL A 273 -23.50 4.71 0.62
CA VAL A 273 -24.10 3.54 -0.02
C VAL A 273 -24.06 3.75 -1.52
N ARG A 274 -23.62 2.75 -2.24
CA ARG A 274 -23.67 2.68 -3.70
C ARG A 274 -24.44 1.44 -4.09
N GLN A 275 -25.29 1.52 -5.10
CA GLN A 275 -26.09 0.39 -5.58
C GLN A 275 -26.05 0.27 -7.08
N GLU A 276 -25.94 -0.97 -7.56
CA GLU A 276 -25.91 -1.31 -8.98
C GLU A 276 -26.68 -2.60 -9.26
N PRO A 277 -27.40 -2.69 -10.39
CA PRO A 277 -27.97 -3.95 -10.83
C PRO A 277 -26.87 -4.94 -11.20
N ILE A 278 -27.02 -6.18 -10.79
CA ILE A 278 -26.13 -7.28 -11.13
C ILE A 278 -26.92 -8.53 -11.46
N SER A 279 -26.30 -9.48 -12.16
CA SER A 279 -26.83 -10.82 -12.28
C SER A 279 -26.24 -11.70 -11.18
N SER A 280 -27.03 -12.09 -10.21
CA SER A 280 -26.64 -13.02 -9.16
C SER A 280 -27.70 -14.09 -8.94
N ALA A 281 -27.27 -15.31 -8.63
CA ALA A 281 -28.15 -16.41 -8.32
C ALA A 281 -28.55 -16.47 -6.84
N GLU A 282 -27.79 -15.83 -5.97
CA GLU A 282 -27.94 -15.95 -4.51
C GLU A 282 -27.72 -14.60 -3.80
N ASN A 283 -28.31 -14.49 -2.61
CA ASN A 283 -28.08 -13.34 -1.74
C ASN A 283 -26.82 -13.53 -0.93
N TYR A 284 -25.96 -12.50 -0.90
CA TYR A 284 -24.71 -12.48 -0.15
C TYR A 284 -24.66 -11.30 0.80
N ARG A 285 -23.97 -11.50 1.92
CA ARG A 285 -23.67 -10.44 2.85
C ARG A 285 -22.32 -10.68 3.52
N PHE A 286 -21.32 -9.85 3.22
CA PHE A 286 -19.99 -9.96 3.79
C PHE A 286 -19.31 -8.59 3.84
N VAL A 287 -18.29 -8.45 4.70
CA VAL A 287 -17.55 -7.20 4.87
C VAL A 287 -16.09 -7.38 4.48
N VAL A 288 -15.65 -6.58 3.52
CA VAL A 288 -14.31 -6.61 2.95
C VAL A 288 -13.45 -5.50 3.55
N PRO A 289 -12.21 -5.79 4.01
CA PRO A 289 -11.31 -4.77 4.52
C PRO A 289 -11.03 -3.67 3.50
N LYS A 290 -11.10 -2.40 3.90
CA LYS A 290 -10.83 -1.25 3.02
C LYS A 290 -9.48 -1.36 2.31
N ARG A 291 -8.42 -1.79 3.03
CA ARG A 291 -7.06 -1.92 2.45
C ARG A 291 -7.08 -2.74 1.17
N MET A 292 -7.74 -3.90 1.22
CA MET A 292 -7.85 -4.77 0.05
C MET A 292 -8.60 -4.09 -1.09
N LEU A 293 -9.78 -3.51 -0.80
CA LEU A 293 -10.60 -2.86 -1.83
C LEU A 293 -9.88 -1.72 -2.54
N LEU A 294 -9.08 -0.94 -1.82
CA LEU A 294 -8.27 0.11 -2.45
C LEU A 294 -7.18 -0.46 -3.36
N GLU A 295 -6.56 -1.59 -3.01
CA GLU A 295 -5.59 -2.24 -3.91
C GLU A 295 -6.30 -2.86 -5.12
N VAL A 296 -7.48 -3.48 -4.96
CA VAL A 296 -8.31 -3.93 -6.09
C VAL A 296 -8.66 -2.75 -7.00
N ALA A 297 -9.22 -1.65 -6.47
CA ALA A 297 -9.59 -0.48 -7.24
C ALA A 297 -8.43 0.16 -8.03
N ASN A 298 -7.20 0.04 -7.53
CA ASN A 298 -6.00 0.54 -8.22
C ASN A 298 -5.51 -0.38 -9.35
N MET A 299 -6.00 -1.61 -9.42
CA MET A 299 -5.62 -2.60 -10.44
C MET A 299 -6.72 -2.85 -11.47
N LEU A 300 -7.96 -2.41 -11.20
CA LEU A 300 -9.06 -2.49 -12.16
C LEU A 300 -8.82 -1.55 -13.35
N HIS A 301 -9.28 -1.96 -14.52
CA HIS A 301 -9.21 -1.17 -15.75
C HIS A 301 -10.50 -0.36 -15.95
N ASP A 302 -10.40 0.68 -16.78
CA ASP A 302 -11.57 1.52 -17.15
C ASP A 302 -12.30 0.98 -18.39
N ASP A 303 -12.06 -0.28 -18.78
CA ASP A 303 -12.73 -0.94 -19.89
C ASP A 303 -14.00 -1.65 -19.40
N ALA A 304 -15.14 -1.24 -19.95
CA ALA A 304 -16.45 -1.78 -19.57
C ALA A 304 -16.68 -3.24 -20.05
N GLU A 305 -15.92 -3.70 -21.05
CA GLU A 305 -16.01 -5.08 -21.52
C GLU A 305 -15.30 -6.08 -20.58
N GLU A 306 -14.40 -5.59 -19.73
CA GLU A 306 -13.67 -6.42 -18.77
C GLU A 306 -14.47 -6.60 -17.48
N LEU A 307 -14.69 -7.86 -17.11
CA LEU A 307 -15.41 -8.24 -15.90
C LEU A 307 -14.46 -8.56 -14.75
N CYS A 308 -14.94 -8.31 -13.54
CA CYS A 308 -14.38 -8.83 -12.31
C CYS A 308 -15.33 -9.88 -11.73
N THR A 309 -14.81 -11.07 -11.45
CA THR A 309 -15.55 -12.12 -10.74
C THR A 309 -15.26 -11.98 -9.24
N ILE A 310 -16.31 -11.88 -8.44
CA ILE A 310 -16.23 -11.79 -6.99
C ILE A 310 -16.85 -13.04 -6.40
N SER A 311 -16.06 -13.82 -5.68
CA SER A 311 -16.49 -15.04 -5.01
C SER A 311 -16.18 -14.95 -3.53
N ALA A 312 -17.08 -15.42 -2.69
CA ALA A 312 -16.88 -15.38 -1.24
C ALA A 312 -17.32 -16.69 -0.58
N ASP A 313 -16.58 -17.06 0.45
CA ASP A 313 -17.01 -18.08 1.42
C ASP A 313 -17.34 -17.40 2.77
N ARG A 314 -17.41 -18.18 3.86
CA ARG A 314 -17.73 -17.64 5.19
C ARG A 314 -16.62 -16.77 5.80
N ARG A 315 -15.39 -16.88 5.32
CA ARG A 315 -14.20 -16.25 5.93
C ARG A 315 -13.37 -15.44 4.95
N HIS A 316 -13.51 -15.71 3.65
CA HIS A 316 -12.66 -15.14 2.62
C HIS A 316 -13.48 -14.61 1.45
N VAL A 317 -12.90 -13.67 0.74
CA VAL A 317 -13.37 -13.18 -0.55
C VAL A 317 -12.24 -13.21 -1.55
N VAL A 318 -12.60 -13.50 -2.80
CA VAL A 318 -11.67 -13.49 -3.93
C VAL A 318 -12.21 -12.58 -5.02
N PHE A 319 -11.34 -11.77 -5.60
CA PHE A 319 -11.58 -10.96 -6.79
C PHE A 319 -10.68 -11.46 -7.90
N GLU A 320 -11.25 -11.86 -9.02
CA GLU A 320 -10.51 -12.36 -10.18
C GLU A 320 -10.77 -11.44 -11.37
N PHE A 321 -9.71 -10.84 -11.89
CA PHE A 321 -9.73 -9.92 -13.04
C PHE A 321 -8.34 -9.80 -13.67
N ASN A 322 -8.26 -9.65 -14.98
CA ASN A 322 -7.02 -9.38 -15.73
C ASN A 322 -5.86 -10.33 -15.40
N GLY A 323 -6.17 -11.60 -15.05
CA GLY A 323 -5.19 -12.59 -14.60
C GLY A 323 -4.62 -12.34 -13.20
N TYR A 324 -5.20 -11.42 -12.44
CA TYR A 324 -4.98 -11.30 -11.00
C TYR A 324 -6.02 -12.11 -10.23
N THR A 325 -5.56 -12.73 -9.16
CA THR A 325 -6.40 -13.30 -8.10
C THR A 325 -6.05 -12.56 -6.81
N VAL A 326 -6.98 -11.79 -6.30
CA VAL A 326 -6.83 -11.02 -5.05
C VAL A 326 -7.75 -11.63 -4.01
N PHE A 327 -7.20 -12.09 -2.91
CA PHE A 327 -7.96 -12.73 -1.85
C PHE A 327 -7.72 -12.05 -0.50
N SER A 328 -8.74 -12.04 0.36
CA SER A 328 -8.68 -11.48 1.69
C SER A 328 -9.58 -12.23 2.67
N ARG A 329 -9.16 -12.21 3.93
CA ARG A 329 -10.03 -12.51 5.04
C ARG A 329 -11.14 -11.47 5.14
N LEU A 330 -12.36 -11.91 5.41
CA LEU A 330 -13.50 -11.06 5.69
C LEU A 330 -13.42 -10.52 7.13
N LEU A 331 -13.97 -9.33 7.33
CA LEU A 331 -14.11 -8.78 8.68
C LEU A 331 -15.31 -9.42 9.39
N GLU A 332 -15.06 -9.98 10.56
CA GLU A 332 -16.10 -10.62 11.37
C GLU A 332 -16.89 -9.58 12.19
N GLY A 333 -18.17 -9.84 12.39
CA GLY A 333 -19.05 -9.01 13.21
C GLY A 333 -20.32 -8.59 12.48
N GLU A 334 -21.26 -8.05 13.25
CA GLU A 334 -22.52 -7.54 12.70
C GLU A 334 -22.32 -6.10 12.17
N PHE A 335 -22.51 -5.91 10.88
CA PHE A 335 -22.53 -4.59 10.28
C PHE A 335 -23.84 -3.88 10.62
N HIS A 336 -23.76 -2.58 10.91
CA HIS A 336 -24.92 -1.76 11.29
C HIS A 336 -26.02 -1.82 10.24
N ASN A 337 -27.28 -1.87 10.68
CA ASN A 337 -28.43 -1.75 9.77
C ASN A 337 -28.53 -0.30 9.24
N TYR A 338 -27.75 -0.01 8.21
CA TYR A 338 -27.61 1.33 7.63
C TYR A 338 -28.91 1.86 7.02
N ARG A 339 -29.79 0.97 6.54
CA ARG A 339 -31.06 1.37 5.91
C ARG A 339 -31.96 2.14 6.88
N SER A 340 -31.94 1.78 8.16
CA SER A 340 -32.70 2.49 9.19
C SER A 340 -32.23 3.94 9.42
N SER A 341 -31.02 4.27 8.98
CA SER A 341 -30.43 5.62 9.11
C SER A 341 -30.79 6.56 7.92
N ILE A 342 -31.33 5.99 6.82
CA ILE A 342 -31.68 6.77 5.63
C ILE A 342 -33.01 7.47 5.85
N PRO A 343 -33.05 8.83 5.80
CA PRO A 343 -34.31 9.57 5.92
C PRO A 343 -35.27 9.22 4.79
N ALA A 344 -36.53 8.93 5.14
CA ALA A 344 -37.57 8.61 4.17
C ALA A 344 -38.16 9.85 3.48
N SER A 345 -37.96 11.07 4.03
CA SER A 345 -38.48 12.32 3.51
C SER A 345 -37.56 13.49 3.82
N TYR A 346 -37.72 14.57 3.08
CA TYR A 346 -37.00 15.83 3.24
C TYR A 346 -37.95 17.03 3.07
N GLU A 347 -37.59 18.18 3.60
CA GLU A 347 -38.35 19.43 3.49
C GLU A 347 -37.70 20.40 2.47
N THR A 348 -36.42 20.27 2.22
CA THR A 348 -35.68 21.14 1.29
C THR A 348 -34.73 20.29 0.44
N GLU A 349 -34.78 20.49 -0.88
CA GLU A 349 -33.84 19.89 -1.82
C GLU A 349 -33.04 21.00 -2.51
N ILE A 350 -31.74 20.82 -2.55
CA ILE A 350 -30.80 21.77 -3.15
C ILE A 350 -30.04 21.04 -4.26
N THR A 351 -30.02 21.60 -5.46
CA THR A 351 -29.17 21.14 -6.55
C THR A 351 -27.99 22.11 -6.68
N VAL A 352 -26.79 21.58 -6.60
CA VAL A 352 -25.54 22.36 -6.63
C VAL A 352 -24.56 21.78 -7.62
N ASP A 353 -23.80 22.63 -8.30
CA ASP A 353 -22.66 22.23 -9.12
C ASP A 353 -21.55 21.63 -8.21
N THR A 354 -21.18 20.38 -8.49
CA THR A 354 -20.24 19.61 -7.66
C THR A 354 -18.88 20.27 -7.62
N SER A 355 -18.39 20.77 -8.75
CA SER A 355 -17.08 21.39 -8.84
C SER A 355 -17.02 22.75 -8.14
N ALA A 356 -18.11 23.55 -8.22
CA ALA A 356 -18.19 24.82 -7.50
C ALA A 356 -18.21 24.61 -5.98
N LEU A 357 -18.99 23.62 -5.51
CA LEU A 357 -19.03 23.26 -4.09
C LEU A 357 -17.68 22.72 -3.60
N THR A 358 -17.04 21.82 -4.37
CA THR A 358 -15.70 21.30 -4.06
C THR A 358 -14.70 22.42 -3.87
N ARG A 359 -14.58 23.35 -4.83
CA ARG A 359 -13.65 24.49 -4.75
C ARG A 359 -13.94 25.40 -3.54
N CYS A 360 -15.21 25.58 -3.18
CA CYS A 360 -15.61 26.36 -2.01
C CYS A 360 -15.13 25.67 -0.70
N LEU A 361 -15.36 24.37 -0.56
CA LEU A 361 -14.93 23.60 0.60
C LEU A 361 -13.41 23.47 0.70
N GLU A 362 -12.71 23.37 -0.42
CA GLU A 362 -11.24 23.39 -0.48
C GLU A 362 -10.69 24.72 0.05
N ARG A 363 -11.31 25.85 -0.27
CA ARG A 363 -10.91 27.14 0.32
C ARG A 363 -11.13 27.16 1.83
N CYS A 364 -12.23 26.58 2.33
CA CYS A 364 -12.44 26.41 3.79
C CYS A 364 -11.37 25.55 4.43
N SER A 365 -10.88 24.51 3.75
CA SER A 365 -9.82 23.62 4.23
C SER A 365 -8.50 24.35 4.53
N LEU A 366 -8.24 25.50 3.91
CA LEU A 366 -7.05 26.32 4.21
C LEU A 366 -7.05 26.89 5.62
N LEU A 367 -8.22 27.09 6.21
CA LEU A 367 -8.38 27.60 7.58
C LEU A 367 -8.58 26.49 8.59
N ILE A 368 -8.97 25.29 8.16
CA ILE A 368 -9.29 24.15 9.00
C ILE A 368 -8.11 23.17 9.00
N SER A 369 -7.51 22.96 10.15
CA SER A 369 -6.41 22.01 10.34
C SER A 369 -6.61 21.25 11.66
N GLY A 370 -5.82 20.19 11.91
CA GLY A 370 -5.93 19.41 13.14
C GLY A 370 -5.87 20.25 14.44
N LYS A 371 -5.23 21.44 14.41
CA LYS A 371 -5.16 22.39 15.51
C LYS A 371 -6.35 23.38 15.54
N TYR A 372 -6.91 23.71 14.37
CA TYR A 372 -7.97 24.67 14.19
C TYR A 372 -9.18 23.99 13.57
N ASN A 373 -9.89 23.20 14.36
CA ASN A 373 -11.11 22.53 13.91
C ASN A 373 -12.32 23.41 14.16
N ALA A 374 -13.05 23.72 13.10
CA ALA A 374 -14.29 24.51 13.16
C ALA A 374 -15.30 23.94 12.16
N PRO A 375 -16.60 23.94 12.49
CA PRO A 375 -17.63 23.59 11.52
C PRO A 375 -17.72 24.62 10.41
N VAL A 376 -18.08 24.16 9.23
CA VAL A 376 -18.50 25.00 8.11
C VAL A 376 -20.00 25.22 8.24
N ARG A 377 -20.41 26.50 8.30
CA ARG A 377 -21.82 26.89 8.30
C ARG A 377 -22.29 27.05 6.87
N CYS A 378 -23.25 26.24 6.46
CA CYS A 378 -23.89 26.29 5.16
C CYS A 378 -25.29 26.90 5.30
N THR A 379 -25.54 28.02 4.63
CA THR A 379 -26.85 28.72 4.60
C THR A 379 -27.43 28.67 3.20
N PHE A 380 -28.50 27.92 3.04
CA PHE A 380 -29.25 27.76 1.80
C PHE A 380 -30.45 28.73 1.80
N ALA A 381 -30.35 29.80 1.05
CA ALA A 381 -31.38 30.82 0.97
C ALA A 381 -31.29 31.64 -0.31
N ASN A 382 -32.43 32.15 -0.81
CA ASN A 382 -32.49 33.05 -1.96
C ASN A 382 -31.71 32.59 -3.20
N GLY A 383 -31.84 31.32 -3.56
CA GLY A 383 -31.15 30.74 -4.73
C GLY A 383 -29.63 30.66 -4.60
N SER A 384 -29.10 30.71 -3.40
CA SER A 384 -27.66 30.66 -3.14
C SER A 384 -27.31 29.83 -1.90
N LEU A 385 -26.12 29.22 -1.91
CA LEU A 385 -25.46 28.66 -0.76
C LEU A 385 -24.38 29.62 -0.25
N GLY A 386 -24.58 30.15 0.94
CA GLY A 386 -23.55 30.86 1.69
C GLY A 386 -22.76 29.85 2.53
N VAL A 387 -21.44 29.87 2.40
CA VAL A 387 -20.52 29.01 3.16
C VAL A 387 -19.64 29.90 4.03
N TRP A 388 -19.72 29.73 5.33
CA TRP A 388 -18.94 30.50 6.29
C TRP A 388 -18.17 29.60 7.24
N CYS A 389 -16.91 29.94 7.47
CA CYS A 389 -16.04 29.28 8.43
C CYS A 389 -15.15 30.30 9.13
N LYS A 390 -15.00 30.19 10.45
CA LYS A 390 -14.11 31.02 11.26
C LYS A 390 -13.28 30.17 12.19
N THR A 391 -11.98 30.42 12.18
CA THR A 391 -10.99 29.77 13.05
C THR A 391 -10.14 30.81 13.78
N GLY A 392 -9.23 30.41 14.62
CA GLY A 392 -8.29 31.32 15.26
C GLY A 392 -7.30 32.02 14.34
N ILE A 393 -7.17 31.56 13.07
CA ILE A 393 -6.21 32.10 12.10
C ILE A 393 -6.90 32.90 10.96
N GLY A 394 -8.21 32.85 10.86
CA GLY A 394 -8.90 33.59 9.80
C GLY A 394 -10.37 33.23 9.67
N GLU A 395 -11.00 33.90 8.73
CA GLU A 395 -12.42 33.75 8.41
C GLU A 395 -12.60 33.73 6.89
N ILE A 396 -13.50 32.90 6.41
CA ILE A 396 -13.93 32.84 5.02
C ILE A 396 -15.45 32.96 4.95
N ASN A 397 -15.91 33.74 3.98
CA ASN A 397 -17.31 33.83 3.61
C ASN A 397 -17.39 33.72 2.08
N ASP A 398 -17.98 32.65 1.60
CA ASP A 398 -18.10 32.32 0.19
C ASP A 398 -19.56 32.14 -0.19
N LYS A 399 -19.91 32.37 -1.47
CA LYS A 399 -21.26 32.24 -1.94
C LYS A 399 -21.30 31.67 -3.34
N ILE A 400 -22.07 30.59 -3.51
CA ILE A 400 -22.25 29.92 -4.81
C ILE A 400 -23.73 29.84 -5.16
N PRO A 401 -24.10 29.94 -6.45
CA PRO A 401 -25.48 29.81 -6.90
C PRO A 401 -25.94 28.35 -6.77
N VAL A 402 -27.18 28.16 -6.34
CA VAL A 402 -27.83 26.85 -6.23
C VAL A 402 -29.30 26.94 -6.58
N GLU A 403 -29.90 25.83 -7.00
CA GLU A 403 -31.34 25.68 -7.14
C GLU A 403 -31.91 25.17 -5.82
N ILE A 404 -32.87 25.83 -5.21
CA ILE A 404 -33.48 25.46 -3.94
C ILE A 404 -34.98 25.22 -4.14
N SER A 405 -35.43 24.06 -3.70
CA SER A 405 -36.86 23.72 -3.59
C SER A 405 -37.18 23.43 -2.14
N GLY A 406 -37.99 24.24 -1.50
CA GLY A 406 -38.36 24.13 -0.09
C GLY A 406 -38.02 25.36 0.74
N LYS A 407 -37.80 25.18 2.05
CA LYS A 407 -37.54 26.27 3.02
C LYS A 407 -36.06 26.63 3.07
N ASP A 408 -35.78 27.89 3.45
CA ASP A 408 -34.42 28.28 3.80
C ASP A 408 -33.89 27.45 4.99
N VAL A 409 -32.63 26.99 4.92
CA VAL A 409 -32.01 26.14 5.94
C VAL A 409 -30.59 26.61 6.21
N THR A 410 -30.21 26.64 7.49
CA THR A 410 -28.82 26.80 7.91
C THR A 410 -28.41 25.54 8.69
N ILE A 411 -27.28 24.94 8.28
CA ILE A 411 -26.76 23.70 8.85
C ILE A 411 -25.24 23.77 8.96
N GLY A 412 -24.68 23.12 9.99
CA GLY A 412 -23.23 23.00 10.18
C GLY A 412 -22.72 21.63 9.75
N PHE A 413 -21.56 21.58 9.11
CA PHE A 413 -20.89 20.33 8.73
C PHE A 413 -19.43 20.30 9.18
N ASP A 414 -18.91 19.11 9.36
CA ASP A 414 -17.47 18.89 9.27
C ASP A 414 -17.06 19.08 7.80
N ASN A 415 -16.14 20.01 7.57
CA ASN A 415 -15.71 20.38 6.23
C ASN A 415 -15.11 19.20 5.46
N ARG A 416 -14.33 18.37 6.16
CA ARG A 416 -13.68 17.21 5.57
C ARG A 416 -14.71 16.17 5.12
N PHE A 417 -15.69 15.89 5.99
CA PHE A 417 -16.72 14.89 5.68
C PHE A 417 -17.60 15.34 4.52
N LEU A 418 -17.98 16.62 4.47
CA LEU A 418 -18.73 17.16 3.36
C LEU A 418 -17.91 17.17 2.06
N LEU A 419 -16.65 17.57 2.12
CA LEU A 419 -15.74 17.58 0.97
C LEU A 419 -15.51 16.17 0.41
N ASP A 420 -15.28 15.19 1.27
CA ASP A 420 -15.10 13.79 0.88
C ASP A 420 -16.34 13.25 0.17
N ALA A 421 -17.55 13.54 0.68
CA ALA A 421 -18.82 13.10 0.09
C ALA A 421 -19.08 13.77 -1.26
N VAL A 422 -18.80 15.08 -1.37
CA VAL A 422 -18.98 15.82 -2.63
C VAL A 422 -18.01 15.34 -3.71
N ARG A 423 -16.76 15.06 -3.35
CA ARG A 423 -15.76 14.49 -4.28
C ARG A 423 -16.13 13.08 -4.73
N ALA A 424 -16.69 12.29 -3.82
CA ALA A 424 -17.12 10.93 -4.13
C ALA A 424 -18.37 10.87 -5.01
N ALA A 425 -19.16 11.95 -5.13
CA ALA A 425 -20.37 11.97 -5.93
C ALA A 425 -20.13 11.70 -7.43
N ASP A 426 -18.94 12.08 -7.94
CA ASP A 426 -18.49 11.83 -9.31
C ASP A 426 -19.56 12.16 -10.38
N CYS A 427 -20.19 13.31 -10.25
CA CYS A 427 -21.20 13.82 -11.15
C CYS A 427 -21.14 15.35 -11.22
N ASP A 428 -21.63 15.96 -12.31
CA ASP A 428 -21.58 17.41 -12.52
C ASP A 428 -22.38 18.20 -11.47
N LYS A 429 -23.52 17.66 -11.06
CA LYS A 429 -24.40 18.22 -10.04
C LYS A 429 -24.75 17.19 -9.01
N VAL A 430 -24.88 17.60 -7.75
CA VAL A 430 -25.34 16.76 -6.63
C VAL A 430 -26.58 17.40 -6.00
N LYS A 431 -27.53 16.57 -5.58
CA LYS A 431 -28.68 16.98 -4.78
C LYS A 431 -28.40 16.80 -3.31
N ILE A 432 -28.68 17.82 -2.50
CA ILE A 432 -28.60 17.78 -1.04
C ILE A 432 -30.04 17.89 -0.51
N GLN A 433 -30.48 16.87 0.19
CA GLN A 433 -31.82 16.76 0.78
C GLN A 433 -31.72 16.98 2.29
N LEU A 434 -32.48 17.94 2.82
CA LEU A 434 -32.43 18.37 4.21
C LEU A 434 -33.83 18.33 4.84
N SER A 435 -33.88 17.87 6.09
CA SER A 435 -35.10 17.90 6.93
C SER A 435 -34.93 18.87 8.10
N GLY A 436 -34.17 19.97 7.87
CA GLY A 436 -33.85 21.00 8.87
C GLY A 436 -32.36 21.04 9.23
N GLY A 437 -31.97 22.04 10.02
CA GLY A 437 -30.56 22.35 10.34
C GLY A 437 -29.86 21.40 11.32
N ASN A 438 -30.61 20.52 11.99
CA ASN A 438 -30.10 19.58 13.01
C ASN A 438 -30.40 18.10 12.67
N ARG A 439 -30.80 17.83 11.45
CA ARG A 439 -31.08 16.48 10.95
C ARG A 439 -29.99 16.05 9.97
N VAL A 440 -29.85 14.75 9.78
CA VAL A 440 -28.95 14.16 8.81
C VAL A 440 -29.21 14.74 7.42
N ALA A 441 -28.15 15.16 6.74
CA ALA A 441 -28.18 15.55 5.34
C ALA A 441 -28.01 14.31 4.46
N LYS A 442 -28.82 14.21 3.39
CA LYS A 442 -28.74 13.14 2.39
C LYS A 442 -28.28 13.76 1.06
N LEU A 443 -27.18 13.26 0.51
CA LEU A 443 -26.66 13.59 -0.81
C LEU A 443 -27.02 12.45 -1.77
N VAL A 444 -27.56 12.80 -2.94
CA VAL A 444 -27.96 11.85 -3.99
C VAL A 444 -27.60 12.40 -5.37
N PRO A 445 -27.54 11.55 -6.41
CA PRO A 445 -27.31 12.02 -7.78
C PRO A 445 -28.49 12.89 -8.28
N PRO A 446 -28.33 13.64 -9.36
CA PRO A 446 -29.42 14.45 -9.94
C PRO A 446 -30.64 13.63 -10.33
N GLN A 447 -30.45 12.37 -10.71
CA GLN A 447 -31.51 11.43 -11.10
C GLN A 447 -31.26 10.08 -10.46
N GLY A 448 -32.33 9.45 -9.97
CA GLY A 448 -32.28 8.17 -9.29
C GLY A 448 -31.61 8.24 -7.93
N GLU A 449 -31.18 7.10 -7.43
CA GLU A 449 -30.47 6.92 -6.14
C GLU A 449 -29.32 5.90 -6.27
N SER A 450 -28.55 5.98 -7.37
CA SER A 450 -27.41 5.07 -7.56
C SER A 450 -26.39 5.17 -6.42
N PHE A 451 -26.30 6.36 -5.79
CA PHE A 451 -25.61 6.52 -4.50
C PHE A 451 -26.47 7.28 -3.48
N ILE A 452 -26.24 7.02 -2.21
CA ILE A 452 -26.79 7.74 -1.07
C ILE A 452 -25.64 8.02 -0.10
N PHE A 453 -25.32 9.30 0.14
CA PHE A 453 -24.37 9.68 1.17
C PHE A 453 -25.09 10.45 2.28
N LEU A 454 -24.85 10.02 3.52
CA LEU A 454 -25.40 10.69 4.70
C LEU A 454 -24.30 11.37 5.48
N LEU A 455 -24.61 12.59 5.97
CA LEU A 455 -23.72 13.36 6.82
C LEU A 455 -24.45 13.82 8.08
N MET A 456 -23.88 13.51 9.23
CA MET A 456 -24.35 14.03 10.50
C MET A 456 -24.02 15.51 10.62
N PRO A 457 -25.00 16.38 10.97
CA PRO A 457 -24.74 17.79 11.17
C PRO A 457 -23.93 18.04 12.45
N ILE A 458 -23.17 19.13 12.46
CA ILE A 458 -22.55 19.68 13.66
C ILE A 458 -23.43 20.80 14.21
N GLN A 459 -23.70 20.76 15.51
CA GLN A 459 -24.46 21.82 16.14
C GLN A 459 -23.69 23.14 16.11
N LEU A 460 -24.28 24.13 15.45
CA LEU A 460 -23.73 25.49 15.41
C LEU A 460 -23.97 26.18 16.74
N ARG A 461 -22.90 26.63 17.40
CA ARG A 461 -23.02 27.55 18.50
C ARG A 461 -23.42 28.92 17.97
N GLY A 462 -24.47 29.50 18.48
CA GLY A 462 -24.98 30.81 18.11
C GLY A 462 -23.98 31.93 18.31
#